data_404a011a105fafdeeacb4c3272c1cb25
#
_entry.id   404a011a105fafdeeacb4c3272c1cb25
#
_cell.length_a   1.000
_cell.length_b   1.000
_cell.length_c   1.000
_cell.angle_alpha   90.00
_cell.angle_beta   90.00
_cell.angle_gamma   90.00
#
_symmetry.space_group_name_H-M   'P 1'
#
loop_
_entity.id
_entity.type
_entity.pdbx_description
1 polymer ?
#
loop_
_entity_poly.entity_id
_entity_poly.type
_entity_poly.pdbx_seq_one_letter_code
_entity_poly.pdbx_strand_id
1 'polypeptide(L)'
;MIKNVKMIACEHSDYIKPKRMEYHQNNLLKTWDLVEVHDSVAILLYHEERQTLIVVRQFRPPVFLKNQDGYTYELCAGIVDKDKTLVEIAHEEILEECGFLVPLEQIERVTSFYTAVGFAGSVQTLYCARVNESMRVSEGGGIGVESIEVIEISVEDAKVFTMDETKAKTPGLMFGFGWFLENREVVTKR
;
A
#
# COMPACT_ATOMS: atom_id res chain seq x y z
N MET A 1 -12.12 16.87 5.73
CA MET A 1 -11.53 18.00 4.96
C MET A 1 -10.27 18.48 5.66
N ILE A 2 -9.12 18.48 4.97
CA ILE A 2 -7.81 18.92 5.51
C ILE A 2 -7.79 20.46 5.59
N LYS A 3 -7.39 21.00 6.74
CA LYS A 3 -7.36 22.46 7.00
C LYS A 3 -6.10 22.83 7.80
N ASN A 4 -5.76 24.11 7.76
CA ASN A 4 -4.68 24.70 8.57
C ASN A 4 -3.30 24.02 8.38
N VAL A 5 -2.98 23.60 7.16
CA VAL A 5 -1.69 22.98 6.83
C VAL A 5 -0.56 24.00 7.03
N LYS A 6 0.48 23.60 7.79
CA LYS A 6 1.68 24.38 8.00
C LYS A 6 2.90 23.48 7.87
N MET A 7 3.93 23.98 7.20
CA MET A 7 5.26 23.36 7.20
C MET A 7 6.05 23.89 8.40
N ILE A 8 6.59 22.99 9.18
CA ILE A 8 7.46 23.29 10.33
C ILE A 8 8.78 22.54 10.21
N ALA A 9 9.83 22.98 10.89
CA ALA A 9 11.08 22.24 10.96
C ALA A 9 10.86 20.89 11.66
N CYS A 10 11.48 19.83 11.14
CA CYS A 10 11.48 18.50 11.75
C CYS A 10 12.90 18.23 12.26
N GLU A 11 13.13 18.44 13.56
CA GLU A 11 14.43 18.20 14.19
C GLU A 11 14.62 16.72 14.55
N HIS A 12 13.54 16.02 14.84
CA HIS A 12 13.49 14.59 15.11
C HIS A 12 12.34 13.92 14.38
N SER A 13 12.57 12.70 13.87
CA SER A 13 11.54 11.86 13.27
C SER A 13 11.71 10.40 13.70
N ASP A 14 10.63 9.80 14.17
CA ASP A 14 10.61 8.38 14.51
C ASP A 14 10.54 7.50 13.24
N TYR A 15 10.03 8.05 12.14
CA TYR A 15 9.75 7.31 10.89
C TYR A 15 10.79 7.52 9.79
N ILE A 16 11.49 8.67 9.77
CA ILE A 16 12.41 9.04 8.70
C ILE A 16 13.76 9.38 9.28
N LYS A 17 14.80 8.60 8.96
CA LYS A 17 16.18 8.82 9.40
C LYS A 17 17.06 9.12 8.20
N PRO A 18 17.34 10.41 7.90
CA PRO A 18 18.21 10.77 6.79
C PRO A 18 19.65 10.34 7.06
N LYS A 19 20.28 9.77 6.03
CA LYS A 19 21.67 9.30 6.05
C LYS A 19 22.38 9.72 4.78
N ARG A 20 23.71 9.77 4.82
CA ARG A 20 24.58 9.93 3.65
C ARG A 20 25.50 8.73 3.54
N MET A 21 25.52 8.08 2.37
CA MET A 21 26.46 7.04 2.04
C MET A 21 27.59 7.59 1.20
N GLU A 22 28.84 7.28 1.56
CA GLU A 22 30.00 7.46 0.71
C GLU A 22 30.42 6.13 0.13
N TYR A 23 30.73 6.08 -1.16
CA TYR A 23 31.15 4.86 -1.84
C TYR A 23 32.04 5.17 -3.05
N HIS A 24 32.83 4.19 -3.47
CA HIS A 24 33.59 4.27 -4.70
C HIS A 24 32.91 3.50 -5.82
N GLN A 25 32.73 4.14 -6.95
CA GLN A 25 32.28 3.50 -8.18
C GLN A 25 33.22 3.91 -9.32
N ASN A 26 33.88 2.90 -9.99
CA ASN A 26 34.87 3.12 -11.03
C ASN A 26 36.03 4.03 -10.56
N ASN A 27 36.50 3.81 -9.32
CA ASN A 27 37.53 4.59 -8.64
C ASN A 27 37.22 6.06 -8.37
N LEU A 28 35.95 6.46 -8.55
CA LEU A 28 35.49 7.80 -8.20
C LEU A 28 34.72 7.73 -6.88
N LEU A 29 35.11 8.62 -5.94
CA LEU A 29 34.35 8.83 -4.70
C LEU A 29 33.02 9.50 -5.02
N LYS A 30 31.95 8.93 -4.52
CA LYS A 30 30.56 9.42 -4.67
C LYS A 30 29.89 9.46 -3.33
N THR A 31 28.88 10.34 -3.23
CA THR A 31 27.97 10.41 -2.09
C THR A 31 26.53 10.31 -2.55
N TRP A 32 25.69 9.75 -1.69
CA TRP A 32 24.27 9.64 -1.96
C TRP A 32 23.47 9.87 -0.68
N ASP A 33 22.50 10.77 -0.74
CA ASP A 33 21.60 11.02 0.38
C ASP A 33 20.40 10.05 0.31
N LEU A 34 20.13 9.41 1.42
CA LEU A 34 19.07 8.40 1.54
C LEU A 34 18.32 8.53 2.88
N VAL A 35 17.17 7.91 2.97
CA VAL A 35 16.41 7.80 4.21
C VAL A 35 16.25 6.33 4.59
N GLU A 36 16.40 6.03 5.87
CA GLU A 36 16.06 4.72 6.41
C GLU A 36 14.56 4.72 6.76
N VAL A 37 13.83 3.75 6.23
CA VAL A 37 12.40 3.55 6.43
C VAL A 37 12.10 2.06 6.58
N HIS A 38 10.93 1.72 7.10
CA HIS A 38 10.48 0.32 7.19
C HIS A 38 10.12 -0.26 5.81
N ASP A 39 10.26 -1.56 5.67
CA ASP A 39 9.62 -2.32 4.61
C ASP A 39 8.10 -2.36 4.84
N SER A 40 7.34 -2.85 3.87
CA SER A 40 5.89 -2.89 3.95
C SER A 40 5.30 -4.16 3.34
N VAL A 41 4.09 -4.47 3.74
CA VAL A 41 3.20 -5.41 3.06
C VAL A 41 2.12 -4.64 2.32
N ALA A 42 1.64 -5.19 1.21
CA ALA A 42 0.47 -4.70 0.49
C ALA A 42 -0.41 -5.89 0.11
N ILE A 43 -1.72 -5.73 0.18
CA ILE A 43 -2.65 -6.83 -0.06
C ILE A 43 -3.68 -6.42 -1.11
N LEU A 44 -3.71 -7.16 -2.22
CA LEU A 44 -4.77 -7.09 -3.20
C LEU A 44 -5.95 -7.92 -2.69
N LEU A 45 -7.07 -7.28 -2.38
CA LEU A 45 -8.30 -7.93 -1.94
C LEU A 45 -9.30 -8.00 -3.09
N TYR A 46 -9.76 -9.21 -3.40
CA TYR A 46 -10.80 -9.46 -4.38
C TYR A 46 -12.08 -9.95 -3.70
N HIS A 47 -13.15 -9.18 -3.84
CA HIS A 47 -14.48 -9.56 -3.32
C HIS A 47 -15.20 -10.41 -4.35
N GLU A 48 -15.32 -11.71 -4.07
CA GLU A 48 -15.79 -12.70 -5.07
C GLU A 48 -17.27 -12.56 -5.42
N GLU A 49 -18.14 -12.22 -4.47
CA GLU A 49 -19.58 -12.07 -4.74
C GLU A 49 -19.89 -10.80 -5.52
N ARG A 50 -19.17 -9.69 -5.22
CA ARG A 50 -19.39 -8.39 -5.86
C ARG A 50 -18.57 -8.19 -7.12
N GLN A 51 -17.59 -9.06 -7.37
CA GLN A 51 -16.64 -8.95 -8.48
C GLN A 51 -15.90 -7.60 -8.46
N THR A 52 -15.41 -7.21 -7.28
CA THR A 52 -14.72 -5.95 -7.05
C THR A 52 -13.31 -6.17 -6.49
N LEU A 53 -12.42 -5.22 -6.75
CA LEU A 53 -11.13 -5.07 -6.08
C LEU A 53 -11.28 -4.00 -5.00
N ILE A 54 -10.90 -4.35 -3.77
CA ILE A 54 -10.98 -3.45 -2.63
C ILE A 54 -9.69 -2.66 -2.54
N VAL A 55 -9.81 -1.35 -2.46
CA VAL A 55 -8.72 -0.40 -2.29
C VAL A 55 -9.02 0.53 -1.12
N VAL A 56 -7.99 1.15 -0.59
CA VAL A 56 -8.12 2.19 0.42
C VAL A 56 -7.81 3.55 -0.20
N ARG A 57 -8.49 4.57 0.30
CA ARG A 57 -8.22 5.96 -0.06
C ARG A 57 -7.90 6.74 1.20
N GLN A 58 -6.73 7.35 1.23
CA GLN A 58 -6.26 8.07 2.42
C GLN A 58 -5.48 9.32 2.06
N PHE A 59 -5.39 10.25 3.01
CA PHE A 59 -4.63 11.48 2.86
C PHE A 59 -3.13 11.23 3.06
N ARG A 60 -2.32 11.63 2.08
CA ARG A 60 -0.86 11.56 2.12
C ARG A 60 -0.26 12.98 2.02
N PRO A 61 0.25 13.54 3.13
CA PRO A 61 0.83 14.89 3.14
C PRO A 61 1.86 15.16 2.03
N PRO A 62 2.79 14.24 1.68
CA PRO A 62 3.71 14.47 0.57
C PRO A 62 3.02 14.63 -0.79
N VAL A 63 1.91 13.92 -1.01
CA VAL A 63 1.11 14.03 -2.25
C VAL A 63 0.35 15.35 -2.27
N PHE A 64 -0.17 15.80 -1.11
CA PHE A 64 -0.82 17.09 -0.97
C PHE A 64 0.09 18.25 -1.39
N LEU A 65 1.38 18.19 -1.08
CA LEU A 65 2.35 19.20 -1.50
C LEU A 65 2.52 19.29 -3.03
N LYS A 66 2.10 18.26 -3.77
CA LYS A 66 2.20 18.18 -5.23
C LYS A 66 0.90 18.55 -5.94
N ASN A 67 -0.24 18.03 -5.48
CA ASN A 67 -1.51 18.13 -6.18
C ASN A 67 -2.59 18.93 -5.43
N GLN A 68 -2.34 19.38 -4.20
CA GLN A 68 -3.25 20.13 -3.32
C GLN A 68 -4.54 19.39 -2.93
N ASP A 69 -4.72 18.14 -3.36
CA ASP A 69 -5.77 17.22 -2.93
C ASP A 69 -5.26 16.26 -1.85
N GLY A 70 -4.12 15.64 -2.08
CA GLY A 70 -3.39 14.78 -1.15
C GLY A 70 -3.97 13.39 -0.96
N TYR A 71 -5.13 13.08 -1.52
CA TYR A 71 -5.70 11.74 -1.40
C TYR A 71 -5.11 10.79 -2.43
N THR A 72 -4.74 9.59 -1.97
CA THR A 72 -4.21 8.53 -2.83
C THR A 72 -5.07 7.27 -2.72
N TYR A 73 -5.17 6.56 -3.84
CA TYR A 73 -5.72 5.21 -3.89
C TYR A 73 -4.57 4.21 -3.77
N GLU A 74 -4.70 3.28 -2.85
CA GLU A 74 -3.67 2.34 -2.46
C GLU A 74 -4.28 0.94 -2.27
N LEU A 75 -3.47 -0.11 -2.35
CA LEU A 75 -3.86 -1.39 -1.78
C LEU A 75 -3.89 -1.27 -0.25
N CYS A 76 -4.67 -2.11 0.43
CA CYS A 76 -4.52 -2.33 1.87
C CYS A 76 -3.04 -2.61 2.18
N ALA A 77 -2.44 -1.91 3.13
CA ALA A 77 -0.99 -1.97 3.32
C ALA A 77 -0.54 -1.50 4.70
N GLY A 78 0.46 -2.18 5.26
CA GLY A 78 1.07 -1.81 6.53
C GLY A 78 2.59 -1.87 6.53
N ILE A 79 3.20 -1.17 7.49
CA ILE A 79 4.65 -1.19 7.69
C ILE A 79 5.09 -2.42 8.49
N VAL A 80 6.31 -2.90 8.21
CA VAL A 80 6.93 -4.02 8.93
C VAL A 80 7.72 -3.45 10.12
N ASP A 81 7.03 -3.16 11.20
CA ASP A 81 7.58 -2.57 12.44
C ASP A 81 7.35 -3.44 13.69
N LYS A 82 6.66 -4.58 13.52
CA LYS A 82 6.29 -5.53 14.58
C LYS A 82 7.11 -6.82 14.45
N ASP A 83 7.33 -7.51 15.59
CA ASP A 83 7.95 -8.85 15.61
C ASP A 83 6.90 -9.93 15.23
N LYS A 84 6.50 -9.91 13.96
CA LYS A 84 5.53 -10.81 13.34
C LYS A 84 5.99 -11.18 11.94
N THR A 85 5.47 -12.29 11.44
CA THR A 85 5.69 -12.66 10.03
C THR A 85 4.94 -11.69 9.09
N LEU A 86 5.42 -11.55 7.87
CA LEU A 86 4.80 -10.65 6.89
C LEU A 86 3.33 -10.98 6.61
N VAL A 87 2.96 -12.27 6.65
CA VAL A 87 1.57 -12.70 6.43
C VAL A 87 0.69 -12.38 7.65
N GLU A 88 1.22 -12.43 8.86
CA GLU A 88 0.50 -12.00 10.07
C GLU A 88 0.25 -10.49 10.06
N ILE A 89 1.23 -9.69 9.64
CA ILE A 89 1.05 -8.25 9.45
C ILE A 89 -0.03 -8.01 8.37
N ALA A 90 0.06 -8.69 7.23
CA ALA A 90 -0.95 -8.56 6.17
C ALA A 90 -2.37 -8.92 6.65
N HIS A 91 -2.51 -9.95 7.48
CA HIS A 91 -3.78 -10.33 8.09
C HIS A 91 -4.35 -9.22 8.99
N GLU A 92 -3.51 -8.61 9.83
CA GLU A 92 -3.93 -7.51 10.69
C GLU A 92 -4.39 -6.30 9.88
N GLU A 93 -3.61 -5.91 8.87
CA GLU A 93 -3.95 -4.77 8.01
C GLU A 93 -5.27 -4.97 7.24
N ILE A 94 -5.54 -6.19 6.75
CA ILE A 94 -6.84 -6.50 6.12
C ILE A 94 -7.98 -6.24 7.09
N LEU A 95 -7.83 -6.65 8.34
CA LEU A 95 -8.85 -6.46 9.37
C LEU A 95 -9.00 -4.99 9.75
N GLU A 96 -7.90 -4.29 10.00
CA GLU A 96 -7.87 -2.91 10.49
C GLU A 96 -8.33 -1.91 9.42
N GLU A 97 -7.80 -2.02 8.20
CA GLU A 97 -8.12 -1.08 7.12
C GLU A 97 -9.40 -1.43 6.36
N CYS A 98 -9.66 -2.73 6.10
CA CYS A 98 -10.73 -3.17 5.21
C CYS A 98 -11.87 -3.93 5.90
N GLY A 99 -11.71 -4.31 7.16
CA GLY A 99 -12.76 -4.91 7.98
C GLY A 99 -13.06 -6.38 7.69
N PHE A 100 -12.14 -7.12 7.04
CA PHE A 100 -12.31 -8.54 6.76
C PHE A 100 -11.41 -9.40 7.63
N LEU A 101 -11.96 -10.47 8.20
CA LEU A 101 -11.21 -11.49 8.92
C LEU A 101 -10.88 -12.65 7.97
N VAL A 102 -9.69 -12.62 7.37
CA VAL A 102 -9.22 -13.61 6.39
C VAL A 102 -8.29 -14.61 7.06
N PRO A 103 -8.51 -15.93 6.98
CA PRO A 103 -7.56 -16.93 7.48
C PRO A 103 -6.17 -16.77 6.85
N LEU A 104 -5.10 -16.95 7.65
CA LEU A 104 -3.71 -16.75 7.20
C LEU A 104 -3.36 -17.59 5.96
N GLU A 105 -3.87 -18.83 5.90
CA GLU A 105 -3.66 -19.75 4.79
C GLU A 105 -4.33 -19.33 3.46
N GLN A 106 -5.23 -18.35 3.52
CA GLN A 106 -5.91 -17.78 2.35
C GLN A 106 -5.24 -16.48 1.86
N ILE A 107 -4.19 -16.02 2.54
CA ILE A 107 -3.40 -14.85 2.16
C ILE A 107 -2.17 -15.33 1.39
N GLU A 108 -2.27 -15.31 0.06
CA GLU A 108 -1.23 -15.85 -0.82
C GLU A 108 -0.18 -14.80 -1.17
N ARG A 109 1.10 -15.14 -1.00
CA ARG A 109 2.19 -14.27 -1.43
C ARG A 109 2.30 -14.25 -2.95
N VAL A 110 2.29 -13.06 -3.54
CA VAL A 110 2.43 -12.86 -4.99
C VAL A 110 3.90 -12.63 -5.36
N THR A 111 4.49 -11.55 -4.84
CA THR A 111 5.88 -11.16 -5.13
C THR A 111 6.37 -10.10 -4.14
N SER A 112 7.60 -9.62 -4.34
CA SER A 112 8.09 -8.40 -3.68
C SER A 112 8.86 -7.54 -4.67
N PHE A 113 8.88 -6.23 -4.43
CA PHE A 113 9.59 -5.26 -5.26
C PHE A 113 10.10 -4.10 -4.40
N TYR A 114 11.10 -3.40 -4.93
CA TYR A 114 11.64 -2.22 -4.26
C TYR A 114 10.78 -0.99 -4.56
N THR A 115 10.56 -0.16 -3.54
CA THR A 115 9.91 1.13 -3.66
C THR A 115 10.89 2.26 -3.40
N ALA A 116 10.59 3.47 -3.90
CA ALA A 116 11.37 4.67 -3.65
C ALA A 116 12.90 4.48 -3.83
N VAL A 117 13.31 3.74 -4.86
CA VAL A 117 14.70 3.28 -5.10
C VAL A 117 15.73 4.41 -5.19
N GLY A 118 15.30 5.62 -5.48
CA GLY A 118 16.19 6.80 -5.56
C GLY A 118 16.64 7.34 -4.20
N PHE A 119 15.95 7.00 -3.10
CA PHE A 119 16.26 7.59 -1.78
C PHE A 119 15.98 6.69 -0.58
N ALA A 120 15.10 5.68 -0.67
CA ALA A 120 14.79 4.79 0.45
C ALA A 120 15.16 3.32 0.16
N GLY A 121 14.72 2.78 -0.96
CA GLY A 121 15.01 1.39 -1.34
C GLY A 121 14.30 0.37 -0.44
N SER A 122 13.15 0.72 0.14
CA SER A 122 12.33 -0.21 0.94
C SER A 122 11.71 -1.29 0.07
N VAL A 123 11.50 -2.46 0.64
CA VAL A 123 10.84 -3.59 -0.01
C VAL A 123 9.35 -3.58 0.34
N GLN A 124 8.50 -3.72 -0.66
CA GLN A 124 7.09 -3.99 -0.47
C GLN A 124 6.79 -5.43 -0.91
N THR A 125 6.19 -6.22 -0.01
CA THR A 125 5.75 -7.59 -0.32
C THR A 125 4.26 -7.56 -0.63
N LEU A 126 3.89 -8.00 -1.83
CA LEU A 126 2.52 -8.08 -2.29
C LEU A 126 1.92 -9.45 -1.98
N TYR A 127 0.75 -9.42 -1.36
CA TYR A 127 -0.14 -10.55 -1.15
C TYR A 127 -1.43 -10.39 -1.96
N CYS A 128 -2.15 -11.49 -2.12
CA CYS A 128 -3.51 -11.52 -2.68
C CYS A 128 -4.40 -12.36 -1.77
N ALA A 129 -5.61 -11.90 -1.50
CA ALA A 129 -6.61 -12.68 -0.78
C ALA A 129 -7.99 -12.48 -1.40
N ARG A 130 -8.81 -13.54 -1.35
CA ARG A 130 -10.23 -13.48 -1.70
C ARG A 130 -11.04 -13.23 -0.44
N VAL A 131 -12.05 -12.40 -0.58
CA VAL A 131 -12.99 -12.10 0.51
C VAL A 131 -14.43 -12.21 0.02
N ASN A 132 -15.32 -12.47 0.95
CA ASN A 132 -16.76 -12.44 0.75
C ASN A 132 -17.45 -11.82 1.97
N GLU A 133 -18.74 -11.58 1.89
CA GLU A 133 -19.46 -10.89 2.95
C GLU A 133 -19.46 -11.62 4.30
N SER A 134 -19.34 -12.95 4.31
CA SER A 134 -19.27 -13.72 5.57
C SER A 134 -17.99 -13.48 6.36
N MET A 135 -16.94 -12.98 5.71
CA MET A 135 -15.66 -12.62 6.35
C MET A 135 -15.64 -11.17 6.88
N ARG A 136 -16.65 -10.37 6.54
CA ARG A 136 -16.74 -8.97 7.02
C ARG A 136 -17.12 -8.94 8.50
N VAL A 137 -16.30 -8.30 9.30
CA VAL A 137 -16.50 -8.13 10.75
C VAL A 137 -16.60 -6.67 11.18
N SER A 138 -16.18 -5.75 10.31
CA SER A 138 -16.30 -4.30 10.53
C SER A 138 -16.32 -3.54 9.20
N GLU A 139 -16.49 -2.22 9.27
CA GLU A 139 -16.38 -1.34 8.09
C GLU A 139 -14.92 -1.05 7.71
N GLY A 140 -13.93 -1.44 8.53
CA GLY A 140 -12.54 -1.03 8.37
C GLY A 140 -12.34 0.45 8.71
N GLY A 141 -11.39 1.09 8.03
CA GLY A 141 -11.15 2.54 8.17
C GLY A 141 -9.89 2.89 8.94
N GLY A 142 -9.09 1.90 9.33
CA GLY A 142 -7.86 2.06 10.12
C GLY A 142 -8.11 2.08 11.61
N ILE A 143 -7.06 2.31 12.38
CA ILE A 143 -7.09 2.35 13.86
C ILE A 143 -6.69 3.72 14.40
N GLY A 144 -7.18 4.04 15.59
CA GLY A 144 -6.80 5.23 16.33
C GLY A 144 -7.15 6.54 15.61
N VAL A 145 -6.15 7.25 15.11
CA VAL A 145 -6.31 8.55 14.43
C VAL A 145 -6.30 8.44 12.89
N GLU A 146 -6.18 7.24 12.37
CA GLU A 146 -6.22 7.01 10.92
C GLU A 146 -7.60 7.36 10.36
N SER A 147 -7.62 7.77 9.12
CA SER A 147 -8.84 8.12 8.39
C SER A 147 -8.72 7.53 6.98
N ILE A 148 -9.15 6.30 6.87
CA ILE A 148 -9.06 5.48 5.67
C ILE A 148 -10.48 5.26 5.14
N GLU A 149 -10.67 5.46 3.85
CA GLU A 149 -11.91 5.18 3.14
C GLU A 149 -11.76 3.90 2.33
N VAL A 150 -12.59 2.90 2.59
CA VAL A 150 -12.62 1.64 1.84
C VAL A 150 -13.46 1.84 0.58
N ILE A 151 -12.88 1.54 -0.59
CA ILE A 151 -13.51 1.72 -1.90
C ILE A 151 -13.46 0.43 -2.68
N GLU A 152 -14.54 0.10 -3.34
CA GLU A 152 -14.64 -1.03 -4.25
C GLU A 152 -14.58 -0.56 -5.70
N ILE A 153 -13.68 -1.15 -6.48
CA ILE A 153 -13.56 -0.92 -7.92
C ILE A 153 -14.00 -2.20 -8.64
N SER A 154 -14.96 -2.11 -9.53
CA SER A 154 -15.38 -3.28 -10.30
C SER A 154 -14.21 -3.86 -11.10
N VAL A 155 -14.15 -5.18 -11.25
CA VAL A 155 -13.10 -5.80 -12.07
C VAL A 155 -13.17 -5.31 -13.52
N GLU A 156 -14.35 -4.96 -14.01
CA GLU A 156 -14.54 -4.42 -15.36
C GLU A 156 -13.91 -3.03 -15.50
N ASP A 157 -14.00 -2.20 -14.46
CA ASP A 157 -13.45 -0.84 -14.46
C ASP A 157 -11.96 -0.80 -14.05
N ALA A 158 -11.41 -1.88 -13.51
CA ALA A 158 -10.07 -1.90 -12.93
C ALA A 158 -8.99 -1.39 -13.90
N LYS A 159 -9.06 -1.77 -15.18
CA LYS A 159 -8.12 -1.31 -16.21
C LYS A 159 -8.25 0.20 -16.49
N VAL A 160 -9.48 0.68 -16.61
CA VAL A 160 -9.75 2.11 -16.83
C VAL A 160 -9.32 2.93 -15.64
N PHE A 161 -9.67 2.46 -14.43
CA PHE A 161 -9.25 3.09 -13.18
C PHE A 161 -7.72 3.18 -13.06
N THR A 162 -7.00 2.10 -13.40
CA THR A 162 -5.53 2.06 -13.35
C THR A 162 -4.90 3.12 -14.24
N MET A 163 -5.48 3.40 -15.41
CA MET A 163 -4.95 4.34 -16.40
C MET A 163 -5.50 5.77 -16.25
N ASP A 164 -6.43 6.00 -15.33
CA ASP A 164 -6.99 7.34 -15.08
C ASP A 164 -5.99 8.22 -14.30
N GLU A 165 -5.30 9.13 -15.01
CA GLU A 165 -4.30 10.04 -14.41
C GLU A 165 -4.89 11.06 -13.43
N THR A 166 -6.22 11.24 -13.41
CA THR A 166 -6.88 12.12 -12.44
C THR A 166 -6.92 11.52 -11.03
N LYS A 167 -6.65 10.22 -10.89
CA LYS A 167 -6.60 9.49 -9.64
C LYS A 167 -5.14 9.31 -9.21
N ALA A 168 -4.74 9.90 -8.10
CA ALA A 168 -3.42 9.62 -7.53
C ALA A 168 -3.39 8.18 -6.99
N LYS A 169 -2.50 7.35 -7.51
CA LYS A 169 -2.38 5.91 -7.21
C LYS A 169 -0.94 5.55 -6.88
N THR A 170 -0.77 4.54 -6.03
CA THR A 170 0.56 3.97 -5.78
C THR A 170 0.98 3.00 -6.89
N PRO A 171 2.30 2.88 -7.17
CA PRO A 171 2.79 1.86 -8.11
C PRO A 171 2.40 0.43 -7.72
N GLY A 172 2.35 0.13 -6.41
CA GLY A 172 1.92 -1.17 -5.88
C GLY A 172 0.48 -1.52 -6.27
N LEU A 173 -0.45 -0.54 -6.20
CA LEU A 173 -1.82 -0.72 -6.68
C LEU A 173 -1.84 -0.99 -8.19
N MET A 174 -1.15 -0.19 -8.98
CA MET A 174 -1.13 -0.34 -10.44
C MET A 174 -0.56 -1.70 -10.85
N PHE A 175 0.52 -2.15 -10.21
CA PHE A 175 1.08 -3.48 -10.43
C PHE A 175 0.10 -4.58 -10.00
N GLY A 176 -0.49 -4.49 -8.80
CA GLY A 176 -1.45 -5.47 -8.29
C GLY A 176 -2.66 -5.65 -9.18
N PHE A 177 -3.24 -4.55 -9.68
CA PHE A 177 -4.36 -4.59 -10.63
C PHE A 177 -3.97 -5.24 -11.95
N GLY A 178 -2.81 -4.88 -12.53
CA GLY A 178 -2.29 -5.50 -13.74
C GLY A 178 -2.09 -7.00 -13.57
N TRP A 179 -1.44 -7.40 -12.47
CA TRP A 179 -1.23 -8.80 -12.12
C TRP A 179 -2.55 -9.56 -11.97
N PHE A 180 -3.53 -8.97 -11.26
CA PHE A 180 -4.85 -9.60 -11.08
C PHE A 180 -5.57 -9.83 -12.41
N LEU A 181 -5.59 -8.84 -13.29
CA LEU A 181 -6.26 -8.94 -14.58
C LEU A 181 -5.65 -10.03 -15.47
N GLU A 182 -4.34 -10.23 -15.42
CA GLU A 182 -3.64 -11.30 -16.14
C GLU A 182 -3.87 -12.70 -15.50
N ASN A 183 -4.04 -12.76 -14.17
CA ASN A 183 -4.18 -14.01 -13.42
C ASN A 183 -5.60 -14.26 -12.93
N ARG A 184 -6.60 -13.49 -13.39
CA ARG A 184 -7.99 -13.51 -12.92
C ARG A 184 -8.56 -14.93 -12.86
N GLU A 185 -8.38 -15.72 -13.91
CA GLU A 185 -8.94 -17.08 -13.98
C GLU A 185 -8.38 -18.02 -12.88
N VAL A 186 -7.13 -17.82 -12.49
CA VAL A 186 -6.49 -18.60 -11.42
C VAL A 186 -6.98 -18.14 -10.06
N VAL A 187 -7.05 -16.82 -9.85
CA VAL A 187 -7.51 -16.24 -8.59
C VAL A 187 -8.99 -16.54 -8.32
N THR A 188 -9.85 -16.50 -9.35
CA THR A 188 -11.30 -16.67 -9.17
C THR A 188 -11.77 -18.13 -9.13
N LYS A 189 -10.94 -19.09 -9.57
CA LYS A 189 -11.32 -20.53 -9.60
C LYS A 189 -10.86 -21.33 -8.38
N ARG A 190 -10.10 -20.75 -7.48
CA ARG A 190 -9.63 -21.35 -6.23
C ARG A 190 -10.64 -21.13 -5.11
#